data_1495be219953e8d7a3f29936a05e6a4b
#
_entry.id   1495be219953e8d7a3f29936a05e6a4b
#
_cell.length_a   1.000
_cell.length_b   1.000
_cell.length_c   1.000
_cell.angle_alpha   90.00
_cell.angle_beta   90.00
_cell.angle_gamma   90.00
#
_symmetry.space_group_name_H-M   'P 1'
#
loop_
_entity.id
_entity.type
_entity.pdbx_description
1 polymer ?
#
loop_
_entity_poly.entity_id
_entity_poly.type
_entity_poly.pdbx_seq_one_letter_code
_entity_poly.pdbx_strand_id
1 'polypeptide(L)'
;MAKEIKYGAEAREALGAGVNKLANTVRVTLGPKGRNVVLDKSYGAPLITNDGVTIAKDIELEDPFENMGAQLVKEVATKTNDVAGDGTTTATVLAQAMIDEGIKNLAAGANPIILRKGMKKATDVAVEAIAKMSSKVTGKEQIAKVAAISAGDEEVGQLVADAMEKVSKDGVITIEESKTMKTELDVVEGMQFDRGYISAYMATDMDKMEAVLDNPYILITDKKISNIQEILPLLEQIVQSGAKLLIIAEDVEGEALTTLIVNKLRGTFNVVAIKAPGYGDRRKEMLKDIAILTGGTVISEELGLELKDATLENLGRAKSVKVQKENTVIVDGTGSKSEIEARISQIKAQIAETTSEFDKEKLQERLAKLSGGVAVIRVGAATETEMKENKLRLEDALAATKAAVEEGIISGGGSAYIHASKEVAKLADTLEGDEKTGAKLILKALEAPLFHIAHNAGLEGAVIINKVRESEVGTGFDALHEEYVDMVKAGILDPAKVTRSALQNATSVASTLLTTESVVASIKEDTPAMPAGGMGGMGGMM
;
A
#
# COMPACT_ATOMS: atom_id res chain seq x y z
N MET A 1 -32.02 3.50 14.76
CA MET A 1 -31.62 4.77 14.11
C MET A 1 -32.50 5.02 12.89
N ALA A 2 -33.12 6.18 12.81
CA ALA A 2 -33.89 6.61 11.64
C ALA A 2 -32.93 6.83 10.44
N LYS A 3 -33.50 6.73 9.24
CA LYS A 3 -32.74 6.91 7.99
C LYS A 3 -33.27 8.13 7.23
N GLU A 4 -32.35 8.87 6.64
CA GLU A 4 -32.65 9.90 5.66
C GLU A 4 -32.29 9.35 4.27
N ILE A 5 -33.11 9.65 3.27
CA ILE A 5 -32.95 9.10 1.93
C ILE A 5 -33.03 10.26 0.94
N LYS A 6 -32.03 10.33 0.04
CA LYS A 6 -32.02 11.21 -1.11
C LYS A 6 -32.13 10.40 -2.41
N TYR A 7 -32.73 10.98 -3.43
CA TYR A 7 -33.01 10.33 -4.70
C TYR A 7 -32.49 11.14 -5.89
N GLY A 8 -32.27 10.46 -7.00
CA GLY A 8 -32.03 11.06 -8.31
C GLY A 8 -30.89 12.07 -8.34
N ALA A 9 -31.15 13.26 -8.84
CA ALA A 9 -30.16 14.32 -8.98
C ALA A 9 -29.61 14.79 -7.62
N GLU A 10 -30.48 14.96 -6.60
CA GLU A 10 -30.05 15.39 -5.27
C GLU A 10 -29.06 14.41 -4.61
N ALA A 11 -29.29 13.10 -4.78
CA ALA A 11 -28.39 12.08 -4.30
C ALA A 11 -27.01 12.15 -4.98
N ARG A 12 -26.99 12.30 -6.31
CA ARG A 12 -25.75 12.41 -7.11
C ARG A 12 -24.99 13.70 -6.85
N GLU A 13 -25.68 14.83 -6.68
CA GLU A 13 -25.07 16.12 -6.33
C GLU A 13 -24.39 16.08 -4.95
N ALA A 14 -25.04 15.49 -3.95
CA ALA A 14 -24.47 15.35 -2.62
C ALA A 14 -23.21 14.44 -2.63
N LEU A 15 -23.29 13.29 -3.32
CA LEU A 15 -22.11 12.43 -3.50
C LEU A 15 -20.99 13.14 -4.24
N GLY A 16 -21.32 13.85 -5.36
CA GLY A 16 -20.35 14.62 -6.16
C GLY A 16 -19.69 15.74 -5.36
N ALA A 17 -20.40 16.41 -4.46
CA ALA A 17 -19.84 17.43 -3.58
C ALA A 17 -18.77 16.82 -2.65
N GLY A 18 -19.03 15.65 -2.08
CA GLY A 18 -18.07 14.94 -1.25
C GLY A 18 -16.83 14.47 -2.02
N VAL A 19 -17.03 13.91 -3.22
CA VAL A 19 -15.94 13.56 -4.16
C VAL A 19 -15.06 14.78 -4.40
N ASN A 20 -15.67 15.93 -4.72
CA ASN A 20 -14.94 17.15 -5.06
C ASN A 20 -14.19 17.72 -3.85
N LYS A 21 -14.75 17.68 -2.64
CA LYS A 21 -14.03 18.12 -1.44
C LYS A 21 -12.76 17.31 -1.22
N LEU A 22 -12.83 15.99 -1.27
CA LEU A 22 -11.66 15.12 -1.11
C LEU A 22 -10.66 15.31 -2.26
N ALA A 23 -11.11 15.18 -3.52
CA ALA A 23 -10.22 15.23 -4.67
C ALA A 23 -9.54 16.59 -4.83
N ASN A 24 -10.23 17.71 -4.54
CA ASN A 24 -9.62 19.04 -4.57
C ASN A 24 -8.51 19.20 -3.52
N THR A 25 -8.61 18.53 -2.37
CA THR A 25 -7.57 18.53 -1.33
C THR A 25 -6.36 17.71 -1.77
N VAL A 26 -6.60 16.56 -2.41
CA VAL A 26 -5.51 15.66 -2.84
C VAL A 26 -4.78 16.20 -4.09
N ARG A 27 -5.49 16.70 -5.10
CA ARG A 27 -4.91 17.09 -6.40
C ARG A 27 -3.85 18.18 -6.35
N VAL A 28 -3.81 18.99 -5.29
CA VAL A 28 -2.81 20.05 -5.13
C VAL A 28 -1.39 19.51 -4.97
N THR A 29 -1.26 18.22 -4.64
CA THR A 29 0.03 17.54 -4.47
C THR A 29 0.61 17.00 -5.79
N LEU A 30 -0.18 16.98 -6.88
CA LEU A 30 0.20 16.32 -8.12
C LEU A 30 1.27 17.08 -8.91
N GLY A 31 2.31 16.36 -9.33
CA GLY A 31 3.37 16.84 -10.21
C GLY A 31 4.53 17.53 -9.48
N PRO A 32 5.59 17.92 -10.23
CA PRO A 32 6.84 18.41 -9.64
C PRO A 32 6.72 19.78 -8.94
N LYS A 33 5.67 20.55 -9.25
CA LYS A 33 5.32 21.81 -8.56
C LYS A 33 4.09 21.65 -7.65
N GLY A 34 3.74 20.39 -7.31
CA GLY A 34 2.73 20.08 -6.31
C GLY A 34 3.12 20.58 -4.91
N ARG A 35 2.12 20.75 -4.04
CA ARG A 35 2.28 21.31 -2.71
C ARG A 35 1.80 20.32 -1.66
N ASN A 36 2.36 20.43 -0.46
CA ASN A 36 1.96 19.61 0.67
C ASN A 36 0.60 20.04 1.26
N VAL A 37 -0.07 19.10 1.89
CA VAL A 37 -1.27 19.28 2.70
C VAL A 37 -0.89 19.12 4.16
N VAL A 38 -1.48 19.92 5.03
CA VAL A 38 -1.32 19.82 6.48
C VAL A 38 -2.55 19.13 7.06
N LEU A 39 -2.33 18.03 7.76
CA LEU A 39 -3.36 17.23 8.42
C LEU A 39 -3.27 17.44 9.93
N ASP A 40 -4.40 17.75 10.56
CA ASP A 40 -4.51 17.84 12.01
C ASP A 40 -4.37 16.44 12.64
N LYS A 41 -3.75 16.36 13.79
CA LYS A 41 -3.64 15.12 14.55
C LYS A 41 -4.13 15.35 15.97
N SER A 42 -4.96 14.44 16.45
CA SER A 42 -5.51 14.50 17.83
C SER A 42 -4.43 14.55 18.90
N TYR A 43 -3.24 14.04 18.60
CA TYR A 43 -2.05 14.04 19.47
C TYR A 43 -0.80 14.29 18.65
N GLY A 44 0.14 15.12 19.16
CA GLY A 44 1.40 15.42 18.52
C GLY A 44 1.33 16.62 17.57
N ALA A 45 2.34 16.75 16.71
CA ALA A 45 2.41 17.79 15.70
C ALA A 45 1.52 17.44 14.49
N PRO A 46 0.96 18.45 13.77
CA PRO A 46 0.29 18.22 12.50
C PRO A 46 1.20 17.48 11.52
N LEU A 47 0.62 16.60 10.72
CA LEU A 47 1.34 15.89 9.66
C LEU A 47 1.34 16.74 8.40
N ILE A 48 2.53 16.98 7.83
CA ILE A 48 2.71 17.62 6.52
C ILE A 48 3.05 16.51 5.53
N THR A 49 2.26 16.36 4.47
CA THR A 49 2.45 15.30 3.48
C THR A 49 1.94 15.70 2.11
N ASN A 50 2.48 15.07 1.07
CA ASN A 50 1.98 15.08 -0.30
C ASN A 50 1.44 13.70 -0.74
N ASP A 51 1.49 12.70 0.13
CA ASP A 51 0.94 11.38 -0.18
C ASP A 51 -0.59 11.41 -0.24
N GLY A 52 -1.12 11.08 -1.45
CA GLY A 52 -2.54 11.15 -1.73
C GLY A 52 -3.38 10.18 -0.92
N VAL A 53 -2.89 8.99 -0.60
CA VAL A 53 -3.66 8.01 0.20
C VAL A 53 -3.73 8.41 1.66
N THR A 54 -2.66 8.94 2.23
CA THR A 54 -2.63 9.45 3.61
C THR A 54 -3.60 10.63 3.76
N ILE A 55 -3.60 11.57 2.80
CA ILE A 55 -4.54 12.69 2.79
C ILE A 55 -5.98 12.18 2.67
N ALA A 56 -6.25 11.27 1.72
CA ALA A 56 -7.59 10.75 1.50
C ALA A 56 -8.14 9.99 2.72
N LYS A 57 -7.31 9.23 3.42
CA LYS A 57 -7.69 8.48 4.63
C LYS A 57 -8.08 9.39 5.80
N ASP A 58 -7.47 10.54 5.91
CA ASP A 58 -7.68 11.49 7.01
C ASP A 58 -8.95 12.35 6.82
N ILE A 59 -9.47 12.45 5.58
CA ILE A 59 -10.65 13.27 5.29
C ILE A 59 -11.93 12.55 5.74
N GLU A 60 -12.67 13.20 6.63
CA GLU A 60 -14.02 12.84 7.05
C GLU A 60 -14.89 14.10 7.02
N LEU A 61 -16.08 14.01 6.39
CA LEU A 61 -16.97 15.14 6.21
C LEU A 61 -18.16 15.07 7.18
N GLU A 62 -18.63 16.22 7.63
CA GLU A 62 -19.72 16.31 8.60
C GLU A 62 -21.07 15.85 8.02
N ASP A 63 -21.36 16.25 6.76
CA ASP A 63 -22.56 15.80 6.05
C ASP A 63 -22.42 14.32 5.65
N PRO A 64 -23.31 13.43 6.09
CA PRO A 64 -23.19 11.99 5.84
C PRO A 64 -23.33 11.62 4.36
N PHE A 65 -24.03 12.38 3.54
CA PHE A 65 -24.19 12.13 2.12
C PHE A 65 -22.94 12.54 1.34
N GLU A 66 -22.38 13.70 1.64
CA GLU A 66 -21.10 14.13 1.09
C GLU A 66 -19.97 13.18 1.54
N ASN A 67 -19.99 12.78 2.83
CA ASN A 67 -18.98 11.84 3.36
C ASN A 67 -19.00 10.50 2.63
N MET A 68 -20.17 9.98 2.23
CA MET A 68 -20.24 8.77 1.41
C MET A 68 -19.55 8.96 0.05
N GLY A 69 -19.72 10.13 -0.59
CA GLY A 69 -19.00 10.47 -1.82
C GLY A 69 -17.48 10.51 -1.62
N ALA A 70 -17.01 11.14 -0.55
CA ALA A 70 -15.61 11.16 -0.17
C ALA A 70 -15.07 9.76 0.10
N GLN A 71 -15.80 8.90 0.84
CA GLN A 71 -15.40 7.52 1.13
C GLN A 71 -15.24 6.66 -0.13
N LEU A 72 -16.09 6.85 -1.16
CA LEU A 72 -15.94 6.15 -2.43
C LEU A 72 -14.63 6.50 -3.15
N VAL A 73 -14.23 7.77 -3.15
CA VAL A 73 -12.94 8.18 -3.75
C VAL A 73 -11.76 7.78 -2.86
N LYS A 74 -11.91 7.80 -1.54
CA LYS A 74 -10.95 7.23 -0.61
C LYS A 74 -10.67 5.75 -0.92
N GLU A 75 -11.69 4.98 -1.29
CA GLU A 75 -11.51 3.59 -1.73
C GLU A 75 -10.66 3.50 -3.00
N VAL A 76 -10.84 4.42 -3.98
CA VAL A 76 -10.00 4.48 -5.19
C VAL A 76 -8.52 4.64 -4.82
N ALA A 77 -8.19 5.62 -3.97
CA ALA A 77 -6.83 5.86 -3.53
C ALA A 77 -6.26 4.63 -2.78
N THR A 78 -7.03 4.06 -1.84
CA THR A 78 -6.59 2.90 -1.05
C THR A 78 -6.35 1.67 -1.94
N LYS A 79 -7.26 1.35 -2.87
CA LYS A 79 -7.08 0.21 -3.79
C LYS A 79 -5.92 0.40 -4.74
N THR A 80 -5.65 1.62 -5.17
CA THR A 80 -4.49 1.91 -6.02
C THR A 80 -3.20 1.72 -5.23
N ASN A 81 -3.16 2.18 -3.99
CA ASN A 81 -2.05 1.93 -3.08
C ASN A 81 -1.82 0.43 -2.83
N ASP A 82 -2.88 -0.34 -2.56
CA ASP A 82 -2.78 -1.79 -2.29
C ASP A 82 -2.18 -2.56 -3.49
N VAL A 83 -2.48 -2.15 -4.72
CA VAL A 83 -2.07 -2.86 -5.95
C VAL A 83 -0.71 -2.40 -6.48
N ALA A 84 -0.47 -1.09 -6.44
CA ALA A 84 0.67 -0.46 -7.11
C ALA A 84 1.60 0.32 -6.16
N GLY A 85 1.14 0.64 -4.96
CA GLY A 85 1.90 1.36 -3.93
C GLY A 85 2.18 2.83 -4.25
N ASP A 86 1.71 3.33 -5.40
CA ASP A 86 1.86 4.71 -5.87
C ASP A 86 0.68 5.07 -6.79
N GLY A 87 0.61 6.32 -7.26
CA GLY A 87 -0.42 6.80 -8.21
C GLY A 87 -1.77 7.10 -7.57
N THR A 88 -1.85 7.20 -6.26
CA THR A 88 -3.08 7.44 -5.49
C THR A 88 -3.72 8.78 -5.80
N THR A 89 -2.92 9.84 -5.96
CA THR A 89 -3.36 11.17 -6.40
C THR A 89 -3.89 11.14 -7.83
N THR A 90 -3.20 10.47 -8.75
CA THR A 90 -3.63 10.31 -10.15
C THR A 90 -4.96 9.58 -10.24
N ALA A 91 -5.15 8.50 -9.48
CA ALA A 91 -6.39 7.73 -9.43
C ALA A 91 -7.57 8.58 -8.90
N THR A 92 -7.33 9.38 -7.86
CA THR A 92 -8.31 10.31 -7.29
C THR A 92 -8.74 11.37 -8.30
N VAL A 93 -7.80 11.96 -9.02
CA VAL A 93 -8.05 12.98 -10.06
C VAL A 93 -8.83 12.40 -11.22
N LEU A 94 -8.48 11.19 -11.68
CA LEU A 94 -9.22 10.48 -12.73
C LEU A 94 -10.66 10.19 -12.29
N ALA A 95 -10.86 9.70 -11.07
CA ALA A 95 -12.19 9.41 -10.53
C ALA A 95 -13.05 10.69 -10.47
N GLN A 96 -12.50 11.79 -9.97
CA GLN A 96 -13.18 13.08 -9.95
C GLN A 96 -13.61 13.50 -11.36
N ALA A 97 -12.69 13.49 -12.31
CA ALA A 97 -12.99 13.91 -13.68
C ALA A 97 -14.08 13.04 -14.33
N MET A 98 -14.06 11.73 -14.09
CA MET A 98 -15.09 10.79 -14.56
C MET A 98 -16.45 11.07 -13.92
N ILE A 99 -16.49 11.31 -12.63
CA ILE A 99 -17.73 11.54 -11.88
C ILE A 99 -18.35 12.89 -12.28
N ASP A 100 -17.55 13.95 -12.32
CA ASP A 100 -18.03 15.29 -12.70
C ASP A 100 -18.59 15.32 -14.13
N GLU A 101 -17.91 14.69 -15.08
CA GLU A 101 -18.40 14.60 -16.46
C GLU A 101 -19.60 13.66 -16.59
N GLY A 102 -19.60 12.57 -15.81
CA GLY A 102 -20.69 11.61 -15.77
C GLY A 102 -21.98 12.22 -15.23
N ILE A 103 -21.94 12.97 -14.14
CA ILE A 103 -23.10 13.66 -13.56
C ILE A 103 -23.73 14.63 -14.57
N LYS A 104 -22.92 15.38 -15.33
CA LYS A 104 -23.42 16.28 -16.40
C LYS A 104 -24.15 15.51 -17.49
N ASN A 105 -23.60 14.38 -17.95
CA ASN A 105 -24.23 13.57 -18.98
C ASN A 105 -25.53 12.89 -18.47
N LEU A 106 -25.58 12.46 -17.21
CA LEU A 106 -26.81 11.92 -16.61
C LEU A 106 -27.89 13.00 -16.48
N ALA A 107 -27.52 14.22 -16.09
CA ALA A 107 -28.43 15.36 -16.04
C ALA A 107 -28.99 15.70 -17.43
N ALA A 108 -28.21 15.45 -18.48
CA ALA A 108 -28.64 15.59 -19.88
C ALA A 108 -29.49 14.41 -20.38
N GLY A 109 -29.76 13.39 -19.55
CA GLY A 109 -30.66 12.27 -19.87
C GLY A 109 -30.00 11.01 -20.37
N ALA A 110 -28.68 10.88 -20.28
CA ALA A 110 -27.98 9.65 -20.63
C ALA A 110 -28.37 8.47 -19.73
N ASN A 111 -28.48 7.28 -20.30
CA ASN A 111 -28.76 6.06 -19.54
C ASN A 111 -27.50 5.58 -18.79
N PRO A 112 -27.51 5.54 -17.45
CA PRO A 112 -26.30 5.23 -16.66
C PRO A 112 -25.74 3.83 -16.93
N ILE A 113 -26.61 2.84 -17.21
CA ILE A 113 -26.18 1.45 -17.45
C ILE A 113 -25.47 1.33 -18.80
N ILE A 114 -25.96 2.04 -19.84
CA ILE A 114 -25.33 2.05 -21.17
C ILE A 114 -24.05 2.88 -21.13
N LEU A 115 -24.07 4.03 -20.46
CA LEU A 115 -22.89 4.87 -20.21
C LEU A 115 -21.74 4.06 -19.58
N ARG A 116 -22.06 3.30 -18.52
CA ARG A 116 -21.10 2.40 -17.83
C ARG A 116 -20.46 1.40 -18.79
N LYS A 117 -21.21 0.82 -19.74
CA LYS A 117 -20.65 -0.10 -20.74
C LYS A 117 -19.64 0.59 -21.64
N GLY A 118 -19.94 1.81 -22.08
CA GLY A 118 -19.02 2.62 -22.88
C GLY A 118 -17.76 2.99 -22.11
N MET A 119 -17.89 3.40 -20.86
CA MET A 119 -16.76 3.67 -19.96
C MET A 119 -15.84 2.45 -19.84
N LYS A 120 -16.41 1.27 -19.57
CA LYS A 120 -15.62 0.04 -19.43
C LYS A 120 -14.85 -0.30 -20.70
N LYS A 121 -15.50 -0.30 -21.87
CA LYS A 121 -14.83 -0.58 -23.15
C LYS A 121 -13.67 0.41 -23.41
N ALA A 122 -13.91 1.69 -23.14
CA ALA A 122 -12.90 2.73 -23.32
C ALA A 122 -11.71 2.56 -22.38
N THR A 123 -11.96 2.19 -21.13
CA THR A 123 -10.91 1.88 -20.15
C THR A 123 -10.09 0.68 -20.57
N ASP A 124 -10.73 -0.41 -21.02
CA ASP A 124 -10.03 -1.62 -21.47
C ASP A 124 -9.09 -1.29 -22.64
N VAL A 125 -9.54 -0.49 -23.64
CA VAL A 125 -8.70 -0.04 -24.75
C VAL A 125 -7.58 0.89 -24.31
N ALA A 126 -7.84 1.80 -23.38
CA ALA A 126 -6.78 2.67 -22.82
C ALA A 126 -5.69 1.86 -22.10
N VAL A 127 -6.09 0.87 -21.31
CA VAL A 127 -5.17 -0.05 -20.58
C VAL A 127 -4.32 -0.86 -21.56
N GLU A 128 -4.93 -1.39 -22.64
CA GLU A 128 -4.16 -2.07 -23.70
C GLU A 128 -3.16 -1.14 -24.39
N ALA A 129 -3.56 0.10 -24.66
CA ALA A 129 -2.67 1.09 -25.26
C ALA A 129 -1.49 1.43 -24.34
N ILE A 130 -1.74 1.60 -23.03
CA ILE A 130 -0.70 1.80 -22.01
C ILE A 130 0.25 0.61 -21.99
N ALA A 131 -0.27 -0.62 -21.97
CA ALA A 131 0.55 -1.83 -21.97
C ALA A 131 1.43 -1.95 -23.24
N LYS A 132 0.92 -1.56 -24.39
CA LYS A 132 1.69 -1.54 -25.67
C LYS A 132 2.80 -0.49 -25.68
N MET A 133 2.65 0.61 -24.96
CA MET A 133 3.68 1.66 -24.82
C MET A 133 4.74 1.30 -23.78
N SER A 134 4.51 0.28 -22.95
CA SER A 134 5.43 -0.11 -21.90
C SER A 134 6.72 -0.72 -22.45
N SER A 135 7.83 -0.34 -21.86
CA SER A 135 9.15 -0.93 -22.09
C SER A 135 9.73 -1.49 -20.78
N LYS A 136 10.45 -2.61 -20.87
CA LYS A 136 11.07 -3.23 -19.68
C LYS A 136 12.14 -2.32 -19.09
N VAL A 137 12.21 -2.27 -17.77
CA VAL A 137 13.30 -1.59 -17.05
C VAL A 137 14.60 -2.33 -17.28
N THR A 138 15.62 -1.62 -17.73
CA THR A 138 16.95 -2.14 -17.99
C THR A 138 18.00 -1.36 -17.20
N GLY A 139 18.53 -2.01 -16.17
CA GLY A 139 19.67 -1.48 -15.41
C GLY A 139 19.30 -0.46 -14.31
N LYS A 140 20.31 -0.19 -13.50
CA LYS A 140 20.24 0.63 -12.28
C LYS A 140 19.81 2.08 -12.54
N GLU A 141 20.27 2.66 -13.66
CA GLU A 141 19.97 4.06 -14.00
C GLU A 141 18.47 4.31 -14.18
N GLN A 142 17.76 3.40 -14.88
CA GLN A 142 16.31 3.54 -15.04
C GLN A 142 15.56 3.32 -13.73
N ILE A 143 16.03 2.40 -12.89
CA ILE A 143 15.50 2.20 -11.54
C ILE A 143 15.64 3.50 -10.73
N ALA A 144 16.83 4.11 -10.73
CA ALA A 144 17.06 5.37 -10.03
C ALA A 144 16.15 6.50 -10.52
N LYS A 145 15.93 6.60 -11.85
CA LYS A 145 15.02 7.61 -12.43
C LYS A 145 13.57 7.41 -12.03
N VAL A 146 13.06 6.17 -12.05
CA VAL A 146 11.70 5.87 -11.59
C VAL A 146 11.53 6.25 -10.12
N ALA A 147 12.46 5.85 -9.27
CA ALA A 147 12.42 6.16 -7.85
C ALA A 147 12.54 7.67 -7.59
N ALA A 148 13.40 8.37 -8.34
CA ALA A 148 13.58 9.82 -8.23
C ALA A 148 12.31 10.60 -8.62
N ILE A 149 11.60 10.18 -9.65
CA ILE A 149 10.33 10.80 -10.07
C ILE A 149 9.25 10.62 -8.99
N SER A 150 9.10 9.41 -8.45
CA SER A 150 8.13 9.13 -7.40
C SER A 150 8.45 9.88 -6.10
N ALA A 151 9.73 9.91 -5.70
CA ALA A 151 10.17 10.65 -4.52
C ALA A 151 10.25 12.17 -4.70
N GLY A 152 10.36 12.66 -5.95
CA GLY A 152 10.71 14.05 -6.22
C GLY A 152 12.13 14.44 -5.79
N ASP A 153 13.05 13.45 -5.69
CA ASP A 153 14.40 13.60 -5.15
C ASP A 153 15.38 12.61 -5.78
N GLU A 154 16.46 13.11 -6.38
CA GLU A 154 17.46 12.27 -7.06
C GLU A 154 18.30 11.43 -6.09
N GLU A 155 18.59 11.93 -4.87
CA GLU A 155 19.36 11.20 -3.86
C GLU A 155 18.56 10.00 -3.36
N VAL A 156 17.26 10.18 -3.14
CA VAL A 156 16.34 9.09 -2.80
C VAL A 156 16.27 8.07 -3.93
N GLY A 157 16.20 8.52 -5.18
CA GLY A 157 16.23 7.65 -6.36
C GLY A 157 17.46 6.76 -6.41
N GLN A 158 18.64 7.34 -6.20
CA GLN A 158 19.90 6.60 -6.18
C GLN A 158 19.95 5.60 -5.01
N LEU A 159 19.47 6.00 -3.82
CA LEU A 159 19.44 5.15 -2.63
C LEU A 159 18.58 3.89 -2.83
N VAL A 160 17.40 4.04 -3.44
CA VAL A 160 16.51 2.91 -3.78
C VAL A 160 17.17 1.99 -4.80
N ALA A 161 17.81 2.55 -5.84
CA ALA A 161 18.52 1.75 -6.85
C ALA A 161 19.71 1.00 -6.25
N ASP A 162 20.45 1.61 -5.33
CA ASP A 162 21.55 0.97 -4.61
C ASP A 162 21.04 -0.17 -3.71
N ALA A 163 19.90 0.04 -3.05
CA ALA A 163 19.25 -1.00 -2.25
C ALA A 163 18.85 -2.19 -3.10
N MET A 164 18.20 -1.95 -4.26
CA MET A 164 17.78 -3.01 -5.17
C MET A 164 18.96 -3.77 -5.80
N GLU A 165 20.09 -3.11 -6.03
CA GLU A 165 21.30 -3.77 -6.54
C GLU A 165 21.96 -4.67 -5.48
N LYS A 166 21.95 -4.24 -4.20
CA LYS A 166 22.57 -4.98 -3.10
C LYS A 166 21.82 -6.25 -2.71
N VAL A 167 20.51 -6.27 -2.90
CA VAL A 167 19.70 -7.46 -2.66
C VAL A 167 19.45 -8.19 -3.99
N SER A 168 19.28 -9.51 -3.94
CA SER A 168 18.91 -10.29 -5.13
C SER A 168 17.54 -9.85 -5.67
N LYS A 169 17.16 -10.33 -6.88
CA LYS A 169 15.84 -10.02 -7.46
C LYS A 169 14.66 -10.35 -6.54
N ASP A 170 14.84 -11.35 -5.68
CA ASP A 170 13.87 -11.78 -4.68
C ASP A 170 14.18 -11.20 -3.28
N GLY A 171 15.16 -10.31 -3.18
CA GLY A 171 15.58 -9.67 -1.94
C GLY A 171 14.57 -8.62 -1.48
N VAL A 172 14.55 -8.38 -0.18
CA VAL A 172 13.59 -7.51 0.48
C VAL A 172 14.24 -6.19 0.84
N ILE A 173 13.52 -5.10 0.63
CA ILE A 173 13.91 -3.77 1.09
C ILE A 173 12.88 -3.31 2.10
N THR A 174 13.34 -2.94 3.29
CA THR A 174 12.53 -2.35 4.36
C THR A 174 12.97 -0.94 4.65
N ILE A 175 12.04 -0.13 5.12
CA ILE A 175 12.29 1.26 5.50
C ILE A 175 12.00 1.39 6.99
N GLU A 176 13.00 1.79 7.75
CA GLU A 176 12.95 1.97 9.20
C GLU A 176 13.30 3.41 9.57
N GLU A 177 12.91 3.82 10.76
CA GLU A 177 13.29 5.12 11.31
C GLU A 177 14.70 5.05 11.90
N SER A 178 15.55 6.02 11.56
CA SER A 178 16.88 6.16 12.15
C SER A 178 16.81 6.94 13.47
N LYS A 179 17.72 6.63 14.37
CA LYS A 179 17.96 7.45 15.57
C LYS A 179 18.92 8.60 15.29
N THR A 180 19.47 8.68 14.09
CA THR A 180 20.42 9.71 13.66
C THR A 180 19.76 10.63 12.62
N MET A 181 20.41 11.76 12.34
CA MET A 181 19.92 12.70 11.30
C MET A 181 20.25 12.25 9.87
N LYS A 182 21.00 11.15 9.71
CA LYS A 182 21.43 10.65 8.39
C LYS A 182 20.56 9.48 7.94
N THR A 183 20.23 9.48 6.64
CA THR A 183 19.65 8.31 5.99
C THR A 183 20.78 7.38 5.56
N GLU A 184 20.67 6.10 5.92
CA GLU A 184 21.70 5.08 5.70
C GLU A 184 21.09 3.81 5.11
N LEU A 185 21.87 3.11 4.28
CA LEU A 185 21.52 1.83 3.67
C LEU A 185 22.41 0.73 4.22
N ASP A 186 21.81 -0.21 4.95
CA ASP A 186 22.47 -1.41 5.44
C ASP A 186 21.89 -2.67 4.77
N VAL A 187 22.70 -3.71 4.66
CA VAL A 187 22.23 -5.06 4.29
C VAL A 187 22.48 -5.99 5.45
N VAL A 188 21.42 -6.62 5.91
CA VAL A 188 21.43 -7.49 7.10
C VAL A 188 20.88 -8.87 6.77
N GLU A 189 21.16 -9.83 7.62
CA GLU A 189 20.54 -11.15 7.55
C GLU A 189 19.04 -11.04 7.79
N GLY A 190 18.23 -11.68 6.95
CA GLY A 190 16.78 -11.59 7.09
C GLY A 190 16.05 -12.40 6.03
N MET A 191 14.75 -12.52 6.20
CA MET A 191 13.89 -13.31 5.31
C MET A 191 12.48 -12.72 5.22
N GLN A 192 11.90 -12.76 4.02
CA GLN A 192 10.46 -12.55 3.83
C GLN A 192 9.78 -13.86 3.42
N PHE A 193 8.55 -14.04 3.90
CA PHE A 193 7.68 -15.13 3.46
C PHE A 193 6.21 -14.71 3.42
N ASP A 194 5.43 -15.39 2.56
CA ASP A 194 4.05 -15.05 2.20
C ASP A 194 3.05 -15.58 3.24
N ARG A 195 3.10 -15.06 4.47
CA ARG A 195 2.14 -15.28 5.55
C ARG A 195 2.05 -14.02 6.39
N GLY A 196 0.84 -13.54 6.59
CA GLY A 196 0.57 -12.39 7.44
C GLY A 196 -0.09 -12.78 8.76
N TYR A 197 -0.53 -11.78 9.52
CA TYR A 197 -1.18 -11.98 10.81
C TYR A 197 -2.49 -12.75 10.67
N ILE A 198 -2.80 -13.59 11.66
CA ILE A 198 -4.03 -14.38 11.70
C ILE A 198 -5.27 -13.50 11.88
N SER A 199 -5.12 -12.37 12.57
CA SER A 199 -6.21 -11.43 12.84
C SER A 199 -5.74 -9.98 12.66
N ALA A 200 -6.58 -9.16 12.02
CA ALA A 200 -6.33 -7.72 11.86
C ALA A 200 -6.16 -6.98 13.20
N TYR A 201 -6.78 -7.48 14.28
CA TYR A 201 -6.59 -6.93 15.63
C TYR A 201 -5.16 -7.09 16.17
N MET A 202 -4.30 -7.81 15.48
CA MET A 202 -2.89 -7.95 15.80
C MET A 202 -2.02 -6.86 15.16
N ALA A 203 -2.55 -6.00 14.29
CA ALA A 203 -1.85 -4.84 13.78
C ALA A 203 -1.47 -3.88 14.94
N THR A 204 -0.31 -3.24 14.82
CA THR A 204 0.14 -2.17 15.73
C THR A 204 -0.07 -0.79 15.12
N ASP A 205 -0.08 -0.71 13.80
CA ASP A 205 -0.44 0.44 12.99
C ASP A 205 -1.71 0.09 12.20
N MET A 206 -2.83 0.69 12.59
CA MET A 206 -4.12 0.42 11.98
C MET A 206 -4.29 1.13 10.63
N ASP A 207 -3.56 2.22 10.40
CA ASP A 207 -3.62 2.98 9.15
C ASP A 207 -2.90 2.22 8.01
N LYS A 208 -1.76 1.62 8.33
CA LYS A 208 -0.98 0.78 7.42
C LYS A 208 -1.38 -0.71 7.46
N MET A 209 -2.26 -1.10 8.39
CA MET A 209 -2.65 -2.50 8.62
C MET A 209 -1.42 -3.42 8.77
N GLU A 210 -0.43 -2.98 9.57
CA GLU A 210 0.79 -3.73 9.82
C GLU A 210 1.13 -3.79 11.31
N ALA A 211 1.87 -4.82 11.69
CA ALA A 211 2.42 -4.97 13.04
C ALA A 211 3.94 -4.93 12.98
N VAL A 212 4.55 -4.03 13.77
CA VAL A 212 6.01 -3.91 13.90
C VAL A 212 6.41 -4.30 15.32
N LEU A 213 7.24 -5.32 15.40
CA LEU A 213 7.77 -5.83 16.67
C LEU A 213 9.29 -5.57 16.71
N ASP A 214 9.75 -4.70 17.60
CA ASP A 214 11.18 -4.48 17.84
C ASP A 214 11.69 -5.46 18.89
N ASN A 215 12.81 -6.10 18.61
CA ASN A 215 13.47 -7.09 19.45
C ASN A 215 12.53 -8.19 19.99
N PRO A 216 11.65 -8.79 19.16
CA PRO A 216 10.73 -9.80 19.63
C PRO A 216 11.42 -11.11 19.97
N TYR A 217 10.79 -11.87 20.85
CA TYR A 217 10.96 -13.33 20.89
C TYR A 217 10.13 -13.95 19.76
N ILE A 218 10.59 -15.08 19.21
CA ILE A 218 9.94 -15.78 18.09
C ILE A 218 9.74 -17.23 18.49
N LEU A 219 8.49 -17.61 18.74
CA LEU A 219 8.09 -19.00 18.97
C LEU A 219 7.82 -19.65 17.60
N ILE A 220 8.48 -20.76 17.32
CA ILE A 220 8.38 -21.48 16.04
C ILE A 220 7.91 -22.90 16.31
N THR A 221 6.75 -23.28 15.75
CA THR A 221 6.20 -24.63 15.94
C THR A 221 5.46 -25.10 14.68
N ASP A 222 5.47 -26.40 14.43
CA ASP A 222 4.67 -27.05 13.40
C ASP A 222 3.29 -27.50 13.91
N LYS A 223 3.00 -27.24 15.21
CA LYS A 223 1.72 -27.60 15.83
C LYS A 223 0.69 -26.49 15.69
N LYS A 224 -0.58 -26.87 15.83
CA LYS A 224 -1.69 -25.92 16.05
C LYS A 224 -1.74 -25.53 17.54
N ILE A 225 -2.08 -24.30 17.80
CA ILE A 225 -2.28 -23.77 19.15
C ILE A 225 -3.76 -23.40 19.30
N SER A 226 -4.56 -24.29 19.90
CA SER A 226 -5.99 -24.06 20.15
C SER A 226 -6.29 -23.75 21.60
N ASN A 227 -5.45 -24.28 22.52
CA ASN A 227 -5.58 -24.09 23.96
C ASN A 227 -4.43 -23.23 24.49
N ILE A 228 -4.76 -22.13 25.15
CA ILE A 228 -3.77 -21.19 25.71
C ILE A 228 -2.89 -21.83 26.79
N GLN A 229 -3.40 -22.85 27.49
CA GLN A 229 -2.67 -23.55 28.56
C GLN A 229 -1.37 -24.21 28.07
N GLU A 230 -1.31 -24.58 26.79
CA GLU A 230 -0.12 -25.20 26.19
C GLU A 230 1.09 -24.27 26.13
N ILE A 231 0.86 -22.97 26.09
CA ILE A 231 1.92 -21.94 25.99
C ILE A 231 1.92 -20.98 27.19
N LEU A 232 1.01 -21.17 28.14
CA LEU A 232 0.83 -20.25 29.26
C LEU A 232 2.10 -20.01 30.07
N PRO A 233 2.90 -21.04 30.47
CA PRO A 233 4.13 -20.83 31.22
C PRO A 233 5.16 -19.98 30.48
N LEU A 234 5.22 -20.11 29.17
CA LEU A 234 6.08 -19.30 28.32
C LEU A 234 5.58 -17.85 28.22
N LEU A 235 4.26 -17.67 28.02
CA LEU A 235 3.65 -16.34 27.95
C LEU A 235 3.85 -15.54 29.24
N GLU A 236 3.72 -16.18 30.41
CA GLU A 236 3.94 -15.53 31.70
C GLU A 236 5.36 -14.97 31.83
N GLN A 237 6.38 -15.71 31.41
CA GLN A 237 7.76 -15.25 31.40
C GLN A 237 7.98 -14.06 30.49
N ILE A 238 7.38 -14.09 29.28
CA ILE A 238 7.50 -13.01 28.28
C ILE A 238 6.78 -11.75 28.77
N VAL A 239 5.57 -11.90 29.33
CA VAL A 239 4.81 -10.77 29.89
C VAL A 239 5.54 -10.13 31.06
N GLN A 240 6.11 -10.93 31.97
CA GLN A 240 6.91 -10.42 33.09
C GLN A 240 8.15 -9.64 32.67
N SER A 241 8.75 -10.02 31.52
CA SER A 241 9.89 -9.30 30.96
C SER A 241 9.49 -8.05 30.15
N GLY A 242 8.19 -7.83 29.90
CA GLY A 242 7.67 -6.76 29.04
C GLY A 242 8.09 -6.91 27.57
N ALA A 243 8.49 -8.10 27.15
CA ALA A 243 8.97 -8.37 25.80
C ALA A 243 7.83 -8.59 24.81
N LYS A 244 8.13 -8.40 23.52
CA LYS A 244 7.22 -8.66 22.41
C LYS A 244 7.37 -10.10 21.93
N LEU A 245 6.29 -10.71 21.43
CA LEU A 245 6.30 -12.08 20.92
C LEU A 245 5.72 -12.17 19.52
N LEU A 246 6.45 -12.84 18.61
CA LEU A 246 5.91 -13.40 17.39
C LEU A 246 5.66 -14.90 17.58
N ILE A 247 4.48 -15.37 17.22
CA ILE A 247 4.15 -16.80 17.20
C ILE A 247 4.04 -17.23 15.72
N ILE A 248 4.85 -18.20 15.33
CA ILE A 248 4.79 -18.87 14.03
C ILE A 248 4.34 -20.31 14.28
N ALA A 249 3.10 -20.62 13.96
CA ALA A 249 2.50 -21.92 14.23
C ALA A 249 1.77 -22.45 12.99
N GLU A 250 1.44 -23.73 12.94
CA GLU A 250 0.58 -24.25 11.87
C GLU A 250 -0.72 -23.44 11.79
N ASP A 251 -1.36 -23.22 12.93
CA ASP A 251 -2.49 -22.32 13.12
C ASP A 251 -2.56 -21.89 14.59
N VAL A 252 -3.20 -20.73 14.84
CA VAL A 252 -3.61 -20.32 16.19
C VAL A 252 -5.09 -20.02 16.14
N GLU A 253 -5.89 -20.76 16.87
CA GLU A 253 -7.35 -20.71 16.74
C GLU A 253 -8.05 -20.82 18.10
N GLY A 254 -9.39 -20.70 18.11
CA GLY A 254 -10.23 -20.94 19.27
C GLY A 254 -9.93 -20.05 20.46
N GLU A 255 -9.84 -20.65 21.64
CA GLU A 255 -9.59 -19.98 22.92
C GLU A 255 -8.22 -19.27 22.94
N ALA A 256 -7.19 -19.92 22.40
CA ALA A 256 -5.85 -19.36 22.37
C ALA A 256 -5.81 -18.04 21.60
N LEU A 257 -6.38 -18.00 20.38
CA LEU A 257 -6.43 -16.79 19.56
C LEU A 257 -7.20 -15.67 20.26
N THR A 258 -8.38 -15.98 20.82
CA THR A 258 -9.22 -15.00 21.52
C THR A 258 -8.49 -14.40 22.73
N THR A 259 -7.82 -15.24 23.52
CA THR A 259 -7.07 -14.80 24.70
C THR A 259 -5.90 -13.89 24.30
N LEU A 260 -5.14 -14.22 23.27
CA LEU A 260 -4.04 -13.40 22.76
C LEU A 260 -4.54 -12.02 22.28
N ILE A 261 -5.63 -11.98 21.49
CA ILE A 261 -6.22 -10.75 20.99
C ILE A 261 -6.72 -9.86 22.15
N VAL A 262 -7.45 -10.42 23.11
CA VAL A 262 -7.97 -9.65 24.26
C VAL A 262 -6.86 -9.03 25.07
N ASN A 263 -5.78 -9.78 25.36
CA ASN A 263 -4.65 -9.25 26.12
C ASN A 263 -3.87 -8.18 25.32
N LYS A 264 -3.73 -8.34 24.03
CA LYS A 264 -3.14 -7.31 23.16
C LYS A 264 -3.98 -6.02 23.16
N LEU A 265 -5.30 -6.11 22.96
CA LEU A 265 -6.19 -4.95 22.97
C LEU A 265 -6.22 -4.23 24.33
N ARG A 266 -6.01 -4.95 25.43
CA ARG A 266 -5.86 -4.37 26.77
C ARG A 266 -4.49 -3.73 27.01
N GLY A 267 -3.55 -3.88 26.06
CA GLY A 267 -2.19 -3.36 26.20
C GLY A 267 -1.32 -4.13 27.20
N THR A 268 -1.78 -5.29 27.70
CA THR A 268 -1.04 -6.10 28.68
C THR A 268 0.04 -6.96 28.03
N PHE A 269 -0.11 -7.28 26.74
CA PHE A 269 0.82 -8.14 26.02
C PHE A 269 0.92 -7.78 24.55
N ASN A 270 2.13 -7.54 24.08
CA ASN A 270 2.37 -7.24 22.65
C ASN A 270 2.75 -8.52 21.91
N VAL A 271 1.75 -9.12 21.26
CA VAL A 271 1.87 -10.40 20.56
C VAL A 271 1.29 -10.30 19.15
N VAL A 272 1.94 -10.99 18.21
CA VAL A 272 1.45 -11.24 16.86
C VAL A 272 1.55 -12.72 16.57
N ALA A 273 0.49 -13.30 16.02
CA ALA A 273 0.47 -14.69 15.58
C ALA A 273 0.28 -14.75 14.06
N ILE A 274 1.08 -15.61 13.43
CA ILE A 274 1.04 -15.87 11.99
C ILE A 274 0.99 -17.37 11.73
N LYS A 275 0.45 -17.75 10.56
CA LYS A 275 0.53 -19.14 10.11
C LYS A 275 1.92 -19.44 9.56
N ALA A 276 2.43 -20.63 9.84
CA ALA A 276 3.68 -21.12 9.29
C ALA A 276 3.63 -21.16 7.75
N PRO A 277 4.71 -20.72 7.06
CA PRO A 277 4.77 -20.74 5.62
C PRO A 277 4.88 -22.17 5.07
N GLY A 278 4.30 -22.40 3.89
CA GLY A 278 4.30 -23.71 3.23
C GLY A 278 3.29 -24.72 3.78
N TYR A 279 3.34 -25.94 3.28
CA TYR A 279 2.49 -27.08 3.65
C TYR A 279 3.32 -28.35 3.71
N GLY A 280 2.93 -29.32 4.58
CA GLY A 280 3.60 -30.62 4.71
C GLY A 280 5.09 -30.48 5.00
N ASP A 281 5.92 -31.27 4.33
CA ASP A 281 7.38 -31.29 4.55
C ASP A 281 8.05 -29.95 4.20
N ARG A 282 7.50 -29.21 3.24
CA ARG A 282 7.99 -27.85 2.93
C ARG A 282 7.82 -26.89 4.10
N ARG A 283 6.70 -26.97 4.83
CA ARG A 283 6.49 -26.18 6.04
C ARG A 283 7.58 -26.46 7.06
N LYS A 284 7.86 -27.73 7.31
CA LYS A 284 8.91 -28.15 8.26
C LYS A 284 10.28 -27.59 7.87
N GLU A 285 10.62 -27.65 6.59
CA GLU A 285 11.90 -27.14 6.10
C GLU A 285 11.99 -25.60 6.18
N MET A 286 10.89 -24.88 5.89
CA MET A 286 10.85 -23.43 6.06
C MET A 286 10.90 -23.02 7.53
N LEU A 287 10.26 -23.74 8.43
CA LEU A 287 10.37 -23.50 9.88
C LEU A 287 11.81 -23.70 10.38
N LYS A 288 12.53 -24.70 9.86
CA LYS A 288 13.96 -24.90 10.14
C LYS A 288 14.80 -23.73 9.62
N ASP A 289 14.52 -23.24 8.41
CA ASP A 289 15.23 -22.10 7.85
C ASP A 289 15.04 -20.83 8.70
N ILE A 290 13.79 -20.59 9.17
CA ILE A 290 13.47 -19.48 10.09
C ILE A 290 14.16 -19.67 11.45
N ALA A 291 14.18 -20.89 11.99
CA ALA A 291 14.84 -21.18 13.26
C ALA A 291 16.35 -20.91 13.19
N ILE A 292 17.02 -21.37 12.14
CA ILE A 292 18.44 -21.12 11.90
C ILE A 292 18.71 -19.61 11.76
N LEU A 293 17.87 -18.89 11.00
CA LEU A 293 18.01 -17.45 10.82
C LEU A 293 17.87 -16.68 12.15
N THR A 294 16.99 -17.12 13.03
CA THR A 294 16.66 -16.40 14.27
C THR A 294 17.35 -16.95 15.51
N GLY A 295 18.15 -18.03 15.35
CA GLY A 295 18.82 -18.71 16.46
C GLY A 295 17.87 -19.43 17.41
N GLY A 296 16.66 -19.78 16.96
CA GLY A 296 15.65 -20.49 17.73
C GLY A 296 15.61 -21.99 17.43
N THR A 297 14.68 -22.68 18.07
CA THR A 297 14.43 -24.12 17.88
C THR A 297 12.98 -24.32 17.44
N VAL A 298 12.76 -25.19 16.46
CA VAL A 298 11.39 -25.59 16.06
C VAL A 298 10.83 -26.53 17.15
N ILE A 299 9.73 -26.13 17.77
CA ILE A 299 9.01 -26.98 18.71
C ILE A 299 8.13 -27.94 17.93
N SER A 300 8.53 -29.21 17.82
CA SER A 300 7.83 -30.25 17.07
C SER A 300 7.89 -31.61 17.76
N GLU A 301 6.90 -32.45 17.49
CA GLU A 301 6.88 -33.83 18.01
C GLU A 301 8.03 -34.69 17.49
N GLU A 302 8.43 -34.46 16.24
CA GLU A 302 9.56 -35.17 15.64
C GLU A 302 10.87 -34.95 16.39
N LEU A 303 11.02 -33.78 17.02
CA LEU A 303 12.17 -33.45 17.87
C LEU A 303 11.95 -33.80 19.35
N GLY A 304 10.80 -34.38 19.68
CA GLY A 304 10.44 -34.74 21.07
C GLY A 304 10.15 -33.51 21.94
N LEU A 305 9.84 -32.34 21.35
CA LEU A 305 9.57 -31.12 22.07
C LEU A 305 8.06 -30.84 22.14
N GLU A 306 7.59 -30.52 23.34
CA GLU A 306 6.21 -30.10 23.56
C GLU A 306 6.13 -28.61 23.87
N LEU A 307 5.03 -27.95 23.43
CA LEU A 307 4.83 -26.51 23.66
C LEU A 307 4.84 -26.13 25.14
N LYS A 308 4.33 -27.00 26.01
CA LYS A 308 4.29 -26.77 27.47
C LYS A 308 5.67 -26.75 28.11
N ASP A 309 6.68 -27.39 27.49
CA ASP A 309 8.03 -27.48 27.96
C ASP A 309 8.97 -26.44 27.33
N ALA A 310 8.41 -25.58 26.43
CA ALA A 310 9.16 -24.53 25.76
C ALA A 310 9.64 -23.46 26.75
N THR A 311 10.90 -23.08 26.66
CA THR A 311 11.54 -22.04 27.45
C THR A 311 11.99 -20.87 26.56
N LEU A 312 12.40 -19.75 27.16
CA LEU A 312 12.95 -18.60 26.45
C LEU A 312 14.18 -18.96 25.59
N GLU A 313 14.94 -19.99 25.98
CA GLU A 313 16.12 -20.45 25.24
C GLU A 313 15.78 -21.13 23.92
N ASN A 314 14.57 -21.65 23.79
CA ASN A 314 14.08 -22.26 22.55
C ASN A 314 13.60 -21.21 21.54
N LEU A 315 13.38 -19.95 21.99
CA LEU A 315 12.82 -18.92 21.15
C LEU A 315 13.89 -18.26 20.29
N GLY A 316 13.55 -18.06 19.03
CA GLY A 316 14.34 -17.22 18.13
C GLY A 316 14.28 -15.74 18.52
N ARG A 317 15.20 -14.96 17.99
CA ARG A 317 15.28 -13.52 18.17
C ARG A 317 15.56 -12.82 16.83
N ALA A 318 15.09 -11.61 16.70
CA ALA A 318 15.44 -10.73 15.59
C ALA A 318 15.47 -9.27 16.07
N LYS A 319 16.12 -8.38 15.34
CA LYS A 319 16.13 -6.96 15.65
C LYS A 319 14.76 -6.35 15.44
N SER A 320 14.12 -6.66 14.32
CA SER A 320 12.74 -6.29 14.09
C SER A 320 11.98 -7.35 13.27
N VAL A 321 10.65 -7.38 13.43
CA VAL A 321 9.76 -8.18 12.59
C VAL A 321 8.60 -7.30 12.15
N LYS A 322 8.35 -7.25 10.85
CA LYS A 322 7.24 -6.55 10.23
C LYS A 322 6.24 -7.57 9.68
N VAL A 323 5.01 -7.52 10.16
CA VAL A 323 3.93 -8.41 9.73
C VAL A 323 2.82 -7.60 9.09
N GLN A 324 2.50 -7.92 7.85
CA GLN A 324 1.41 -7.34 7.09
C GLN A 324 0.27 -8.38 6.93
N LYS A 325 -0.75 -8.04 6.17
CA LYS A 325 -1.89 -8.93 5.93
C LYS A 325 -1.49 -10.26 5.27
N GLU A 326 -0.53 -10.24 4.38
CA GLU A 326 -0.13 -11.39 3.55
C GLU A 326 1.34 -11.77 3.68
N ASN A 327 2.17 -10.90 4.24
CA ASN A 327 3.62 -11.07 4.29
C ASN A 327 4.18 -10.84 5.70
N THR A 328 5.27 -11.53 6.00
CA THR A 328 6.10 -11.31 7.18
C THR A 328 7.55 -11.14 6.77
N VAL A 329 8.20 -10.11 7.29
CA VAL A 329 9.63 -9.84 7.11
C VAL A 329 10.32 -9.93 8.45
N ILE A 330 11.33 -10.80 8.56
CA ILE A 330 12.25 -10.89 9.70
C ILE A 330 13.52 -10.15 9.31
N VAL A 331 13.94 -9.20 10.12
CA VAL A 331 15.10 -8.34 9.87
C VAL A 331 16.15 -8.58 10.95
N ASP A 332 17.38 -8.83 10.55
CA ASP A 332 18.53 -8.98 11.42
C ASP A 332 18.29 -10.06 12.51
N GLY A 333 18.09 -11.30 12.05
CA GLY A 333 17.96 -12.47 12.92
C GLY A 333 19.26 -12.76 13.68
N THR A 334 19.15 -13.26 14.90
CA THR A 334 20.31 -13.52 15.78
C THR A 334 20.99 -14.87 15.54
N GLY A 335 20.61 -15.59 14.47
CA GLY A 335 21.20 -16.86 14.11
C GLY A 335 22.69 -16.76 13.78
N SER A 336 23.40 -17.87 13.92
CA SER A 336 24.83 -17.94 13.61
C SER A 336 25.05 -17.88 12.08
N LYS A 337 25.90 -16.96 11.60
CA LYS A 337 26.25 -16.86 10.18
C LYS A 337 26.78 -18.19 9.61
N SER A 338 27.55 -18.92 10.40
CA SER A 338 28.09 -20.23 9.99
C SER A 338 27.00 -21.27 9.76
N GLU A 339 25.93 -21.25 10.58
CA GLU A 339 24.78 -22.15 10.42
C GLU A 339 23.92 -21.77 9.23
N ILE A 340 23.73 -20.47 9.00
CA ILE A 340 23.02 -19.93 7.81
C ILE A 340 23.78 -20.32 6.53
N GLU A 341 25.10 -20.13 6.48
CA GLU A 341 25.93 -20.52 5.34
C GLU A 341 25.95 -22.04 5.10
N ALA A 342 25.99 -22.84 6.17
CA ALA A 342 25.87 -24.29 6.08
C ALA A 342 24.50 -24.70 5.51
N ARG A 343 23.44 -24.04 5.94
CA ARG A 343 22.09 -24.30 5.44
C ARG A 343 21.94 -23.91 3.97
N ILE A 344 22.47 -22.77 3.56
CA ILE A 344 22.54 -22.34 2.15
C ILE A 344 23.28 -23.38 1.31
N SER A 345 24.40 -23.89 1.79
CA SER A 345 25.17 -24.92 1.11
C SER A 345 24.41 -26.24 0.97
N GLN A 346 23.66 -26.64 2.00
CA GLN A 346 22.80 -27.82 1.97
C GLN A 346 21.68 -27.67 0.93
N ILE A 347 21.00 -26.51 0.86
CA ILE A 347 19.96 -26.28 -0.13
C ILE A 347 20.54 -26.29 -1.55
N LYS A 348 21.73 -25.71 -1.77
CA LYS A 348 22.44 -25.78 -3.08
C LYS A 348 22.75 -27.22 -3.50
N ALA A 349 23.18 -28.07 -2.58
CA ALA A 349 23.40 -29.49 -2.86
C ALA A 349 22.09 -30.18 -3.25
N GLN A 350 21.00 -29.94 -2.53
CA GLN A 350 19.69 -30.49 -2.87
C GLN A 350 19.20 -30.05 -4.26
N ILE A 351 19.45 -28.80 -4.66
CA ILE A 351 19.12 -28.30 -6.01
C ILE A 351 19.90 -29.07 -7.08
N ALA A 352 21.18 -29.41 -6.80
CA ALA A 352 22.01 -30.15 -7.75
C ALA A 352 21.62 -31.63 -7.88
N GLU A 353 21.08 -32.23 -6.83
CA GLU A 353 20.70 -33.64 -6.77
C GLU A 353 19.28 -33.90 -7.27
N THR A 354 18.37 -32.92 -7.17
CA THR A 354 16.97 -33.12 -7.55
C THR A 354 16.79 -33.20 -9.07
N THR A 355 15.99 -34.18 -9.52
CA THR A 355 15.61 -34.37 -10.92
C THR A 355 14.23 -33.77 -11.24
N SER A 356 13.48 -33.35 -10.23
CA SER A 356 12.17 -32.74 -10.36
C SER A 356 12.31 -31.23 -10.60
N GLU A 357 11.91 -30.73 -11.76
CA GLU A 357 11.95 -29.29 -12.06
C GLU A 357 11.08 -28.48 -11.07
N PHE A 358 9.95 -29.02 -10.62
CA PHE A 358 9.10 -28.37 -9.63
C PHE A 358 9.78 -28.27 -8.26
N ASP A 359 10.45 -29.34 -7.79
CA ASP A 359 11.17 -29.29 -6.51
C ASP A 359 12.40 -28.41 -6.61
N LYS A 360 13.06 -28.39 -7.75
CA LYS A 360 14.18 -27.50 -8.04
C LYS A 360 13.76 -26.02 -7.96
N GLU A 361 12.64 -25.66 -8.58
CA GLU A 361 12.08 -24.31 -8.49
C GLU A 361 11.81 -23.92 -7.03
N LYS A 362 11.21 -24.80 -6.24
CA LYS A 362 10.90 -24.53 -4.83
C LYS A 362 12.13 -24.48 -3.93
N LEU A 363 13.16 -25.26 -4.21
CA LEU A 363 14.44 -25.15 -3.52
C LEU A 363 15.18 -23.85 -3.90
N GLN A 364 15.09 -23.42 -5.16
CA GLN A 364 15.63 -22.13 -5.60
C GLN A 364 14.93 -20.95 -4.92
N GLU A 365 13.59 -21.00 -4.78
CA GLU A 365 12.83 -20.00 -4.04
C GLU A 365 13.27 -19.92 -2.57
N ARG A 366 13.45 -21.05 -1.89
CA ARG A 366 13.96 -21.09 -0.51
C ARG A 366 15.38 -20.55 -0.40
N LEU A 367 16.26 -20.94 -1.34
CA LEU A 367 17.61 -20.43 -1.40
C LEU A 367 17.64 -18.91 -1.53
N ALA A 368 16.84 -18.37 -2.44
CA ALA A 368 16.73 -16.92 -2.66
C ALA A 368 16.26 -16.19 -1.40
N LYS A 369 15.23 -16.72 -0.71
CA LYS A 369 14.72 -16.13 0.54
C LYS A 369 15.75 -16.14 1.67
N LEU A 370 16.55 -17.19 1.80
CA LEU A 370 17.55 -17.30 2.87
C LEU A 370 18.85 -16.56 2.56
N SER A 371 19.29 -16.55 1.29
CA SER A 371 20.55 -15.95 0.87
C SER A 371 20.45 -14.49 0.43
N GLY A 372 19.23 -13.99 0.18
CA GLY A 372 19.01 -12.66 -0.38
C GLY A 372 19.26 -11.52 0.61
N GLY A 373 19.20 -11.78 1.90
CA GLY A 373 19.25 -10.77 2.94
C GLY A 373 18.10 -9.77 2.88
N VAL A 374 18.15 -8.76 3.73
CA VAL A 374 17.22 -7.64 3.74
C VAL A 374 18.02 -6.34 3.67
N ALA A 375 17.75 -5.50 2.64
CA ALA A 375 18.26 -4.15 2.62
C ALA A 375 17.37 -3.28 3.54
N VAL A 376 17.98 -2.60 4.49
CA VAL A 376 17.30 -1.73 5.44
C VAL A 376 17.71 -0.29 5.14
N ILE A 377 16.76 0.51 4.68
CA ILE A 377 16.94 1.95 4.53
C ILE A 377 16.49 2.59 5.85
N ARG A 378 17.43 3.14 6.62
CA ARG A 378 17.13 3.87 7.86
C ARG A 378 17.03 5.33 7.56
N VAL A 379 15.82 5.86 7.67
CA VAL A 379 15.51 7.26 7.35
C VAL A 379 15.87 8.15 8.53
N GLY A 380 16.79 9.08 8.34
CA GLY A 380 17.15 10.10 9.31
C GLY A 380 16.60 11.47 8.92
N ALA A 381 16.30 12.28 9.93
CA ALA A 381 15.92 13.68 9.76
C ALA A 381 16.16 14.49 11.05
N ALA A 382 16.10 15.82 10.95
CA ALA A 382 16.27 16.69 12.10
C ALA A 382 15.02 16.74 12.99
N THR A 383 13.83 16.51 12.42
CA THR A 383 12.54 16.55 13.12
C THR A 383 11.72 15.29 12.82
N GLU A 384 10.81 14.96 13.73
CA GLU A 384 9.90 13.82 13.55
C GLU A 384 8.96 14.02 12.33
N THR A 385 8.52 15.25 12.09
CA THR A 385 7.67 15.58 10.93
C THR A 385 8.39 15.33 9.61
N GLU A 386 9.64 15.80 9.49
CA GLU A 386 10.49 15.57 8.31
C GLU A 386 10.81 14.09 8.12
N MET A 387 11.09 13.38 9.22
CA MET A 387 11.38 11.94 9.17
C MET A 387 10.18 11.13 8.64
N LYS A 388 8.97 11.45 9.10
CA LYS A 388 7.74 10.80 8.63
C LYS A 388 7.47 11.09 7.14
N GLU A 389 7.67 12.32 6.72
CA GLU A 389 7.52 12.72 5.31
C GLU A 389 8.54 12.00 4.42
N ASN A 390 9.83 12.01 4.79
CA ASN A 390 10.88 11.31 4.06
C ASN A 390 10.63 9.79 3.98
N LYS A 391 10.09 9.19 5.05
CA LYS A 391 9.74 7.77 5.10
C LYS A 391 8.62 7.43 4.11
N LEU A 392 7.53 8.21 4.09
CA LEU A 392 6.43 8.01 3.14
C LEU A 392 6.93 8.14 1.70
N ARG A 393 7.71 9.17 1.41
CA ARG A 393 8.31 9.40 0.10
C ARG A 393 9.19 8.25 -0.37
N LEU A 394 10.00 7.66 0.52
CA LEU A 394 10.80 6.48 0.23
C LEU A 394 9.94 5.21 0.01
N GLU A 395 8.86 5.05 0.79
CA GLU A 395 7.92 3.94 0.63
C GLU A 395 7.26 3.99 -0.77
N ASP A 396 6.81 5.16 -1.22
CA ASP A 396 6.24 5.38 -2.54
C ASP A 396 7.27 5.10 -3.65
N ALA A 397 8.48 5.64 -3.53
CA ALA A 397 9.55 5.42 -4.50
C ALA A 397 9.93 3.93 -4.64
N LEU A 398 9.98 3.20 -3.53
CA LEU A 398 10.24 1.75 -3.54
C LEU A 398 9.10 0.99 -4.21
N ALA A 399 7.84 1.34 -3.90
CA ALA A 399 6.67 0.70 -4.49
C ALA A 399 6.57 0.97 -6.00
N ALA A 400 6.76 2.23 -6.44
CA ALA A 400 6.81 2.60 -7.85
C ALA A 400 7.90 1.85 -8.60
N THR A 401 9.08 1.69 -7.99
CA THR A 401 10.19 0.97 -8.59
C THR A 401 9.89 -0.52 -8.76
N LYS A 402 9.27 -1.16 -7.76
CA LYS A 402 8.82 -2.56 -7.87
C LYS A 402 7.78 -2.71 -8.98
N ALA A 403 6.80 -1.82 -9.03
CA ALA A 403 5.78 -1.80 -10.08
C ALA A 403 6.39 -1.63 -11.49
N ALA A 404 7.44 -0.82 -11.62
CA ALA A 404 8.17 -0.63 -12.88
C ALA A 404 8.95 -1.89 -13.30
N VAL A 405 9.57 -2.59 -12.36
CA VAL A 405 10.26 -3.87 -12.64
C VAL A 405 9.27 -4.96 -13.08
N GLU A 406 8.06 -4.98 -12.51
CA GLU A 406 7.03 -5.97 -12.82
C GLU A 406 6.42 -5.77 -14.22
N GLU A 407 5.97 -4.56 -14.56
CA GLU A 407 5.20 -4.30 -15.79
C GLU A 407 5.85 -3.31 -16.76
N GLY A 408 7.06 -2.85 -16.44
CA GLY A 408 7.79 -1.89 -17.26
C GLY A 408 7.41 -0.44 -16.99
N ILE A 409 8.01 0.43 -17.82
CA ILE A 409 7.92 1.90 -17.73
C ILE A 409 7.32 2.50 -19.00
N ILE A 410 6.67 3.63 -18.82
CA ILE A 410 6.06 4.46 -19.88
C ILE A 410 6.50 5.91 -19.72
N SER A 411 6.14 6.74 -20.71
CA SER A 411 6.29 8.20 -20.58
C SER A 411 5.43 8.74 -19.44
N GLY A 412 6.07 9.45 -18.50
CA GLY A 412 5.46 9.94 -17.28
C GLY A 412 4.68 11.25 -17.43
N GLY A 413 4.37 11.86 -16.29
CA GLY A 413 3.72 13.17 -16.23
C GLY A 413 2.33 13.23 -16.85
N GLY A 414 1.60 12.10 -16.91
CA GLY A 414 0.28 12.01 -17.49
C GLY A 414 0.27 11.96 -19.04
N SER A 415 1.43 12.04 -19.71
CA SER A 415 1.52 12.04 -21.17
C SER A 415 1.08 10.71 -21.80
N ALA A 416 1.33 9.57 -21.11
CA ALA A 416 0.87 8.26 -21.57
C ALA A 416 -0.66 8.19 -21.71
N TYR A 417 -1.42 8.82 -20.82
CA TYR A 417 -2.88 8.90 -20.96
C TYR A 417 -3.32 9.67 -22.20
N ILE A 418 -2.61 10.80 -22.53
CA ILE A 418 -2.90 11.59 -23.71
C ILE A 418 -2.61 10.80 -24.99
N HIS A 419 -1.52 10.02 -25.02
CA HIS A 419 -1.22 9.15 -26.15
C HIS A 419 -2.20 7.97 -26.27
N ALA A 420 -2.59 7.35 -25.16
CA ALA A 420 -3.60 6.28 -25.11
C ALA A 420 -4.98 6.78 -25.57
N SER A 421 -5.29 8.05 -25.36
CA SER A 421 -6.58 8.65 -25.76
C SER A 421 -6.83 8.56 -27.27
N LYS A 422 -5.78 8.47 -28.10
CA LYS A 422 -5.92 8.29 -29.57
C LYS A 422 -6.62 6.98 -29.92
N GLU A 423 -6.32 5.89 -29.22
CA GLU A 423 -6.97 4.59 -29.44
C GLU A 423 -8.41 4.58 -28.89
N VAL A 424 -8.63 5.24 -27.76
CA VAL A 424 -9.98 5.41 -27.20
C VAL A 424 -10.87 6.26 -28.13
N ALA A 425 -10.32 7.28 -28.78
CA ALA A 425 -11.05 8.09 -29.78
C ALA A 425 -11.50 7.24 -30.97
N LYS A 426 -10.62 6.37 -31.50
CA LYS A 426 -10.97 5.43 -32.55
C LYS A 426 -12.12 4.49 -32.14
N LEU A 427 -12.05 3.96 -30.90
CA LEU A 427 -13.16 3.16 -30.35
C LEU A 427 -14.46 3.98 -30.30
N ALA A 428 -14.41 5.20 -29.76
CA ALA A 428 -15.58 6.04 -29.59
C ALA A 428 -16.29 6.33 -30.95
N ASP A 429 -15.54 6.40 -32.05
CA ASP A 429 -16.12 6.58 -33.38
C ASP A 429 -16.87 5.35 -33.89
N THR A 430 -16.61 4.17 -33.35
CA THR A 430 -17.34 2.93 -33.68
C THR A 430 -18.59 2.71 -32.83
N LEU A 431 -18.77 3.49 -31.75
CA LEU A 431 -19.87 3.37 -30.82
C LEU A 431 -20.98 4.40 -31.13
N GLU A 432 -22.20 4.09 -30.66
CA GLU A 432 -23.37 4.94 -30.82
C GLU A 432 -24.06 5.25 -29.49
N GLY A 433 -24.90 6.31 -29.47
CA GLY A 433 -25.72 6.69 -28.30
C GLY A 433 -24.94 6.87 -27.01
N ASP A 434 -25.51 6.41 -25.90
CA ASP A 434 -24.92 6.58 -24.56
C ASP A 434 -23.65 5.74 -24.35
N GLU A 435 -23.42 4.69 -25.13
CA GLU A 435 -22.18 3.94 -25.12
C GLU A 435 -21.02 4.80 -25.69
N LYS A 436 -21.27 5.53 -26.78
CA LYS A 436 -20.33 6.53 -27.29
C LYS A 436 -20.07 7.65 -26.29
N THR A 437 -21.12 8.09 -25.59
CA THR A 437 -21.01 9.12 -24.54
C THR A 437 -20.12 8.62 -23.39
N GLY A 438 -20.27 7.36 -22.96
CA GLY A 438 -19.40 6.75 -21.96
C GLY A 438 -17.93 6.68 -22.38
N ALA A 439 -17.66 6.37 -23.65
CA ALA A 439 -16.30 6.37 -24.19
C ALA A 439 -15.71 7.80 -24.25
N LYS A 440 -16.49 8.79 -24.65
CA LYS A 440 -16.08 10.20 -24.64
C LYS A 440 -15.82 10.76 -23.24
N LEU A 441 -16.57 10.28 -22.24
CA LEU A 441 -16.33 10.61 -20.83
C LEU A 441 -14.93 10.15 -20.40
N ILE A 442 -14.53 8.93 -20.73
CA ILE A 442 -13.17 8.45 -20.45
C ILE A 442 -12.13 9.27 -21.21
N LEU A 443 -12.37 9.59 -22.50
CA LEU A 443 -11.47 10.47 -23.26
C LEU A 443 -11.19 11.78 -22.54
N LYS A 444 -12.23 12.39 -21.97
CA LYS A 444 -12.11 13.65 -21.23
C LYS A 444 -11.36 13.45 -19.90
N ALA A 445 -11.65 12.37 -19.20
CA ALA A 445 -10.99 12.06 -17.94
C ALA A 445 -9.49 11.78 -18.08
N LEU A 446 -9.05 11.17 -19.19
CA LEU A 446 -7.63 10.92 -19.48
C LEU A 446 -6.78 12.21 -19.59
N GLU A 447 -7.40 13.36 -19.80
CA GLU A 447 -6.72 14.66 -19.82
C GLU A 447 -6.38 15.18 -18.41
N ALA A 448 -7.13 14.76 -17.39
CA ALA A 448 -7.11 15.36 -16.08
C ALA A 448 -5.74 15.30 -15.37
N PRO A 449 -4.96 14.19 -15.39
CA PRO A 449 -3.66 14.17 -14.74
C PRO A 449 -2.70 15.23 -15.29
N LEU A 450 -2.48 15.28 -16.60
CA LEU A 450 -1.60 16.29 -17.22
C LEU A 450 -2.14 17.71 -17.03
N PHE A 451 -3.48 17.88 -17.09
CA PHE A 451 -4.11 19.17 -16.83
C PHE A 451 -3.74 19.71 -15.44
N HIS A 452 -3.87 18.89 -14.39
CA HIS A 452 -3.58 19.31 -13.02
C HIS A 452 -2.09 19.46 -12.73
N ILE A 453 -1.22 18.67 -13.36
CA ILE A 453 0.23 18.87 -13.31
C ILE A 453 0.60 20.26 -13.85
N ALA A 454 0.07 20.62 -15.02
CA ALA A 454 0.29 21.93 -15.62
C ALA A 454 -0.32 23.05 -14.79
N HIS A 455 -1.54 22.87 -14.29
CA HIS A 455 -2.24 23.85 -13.44
C HIS A 455 -1.49 24.13 -12.14
N ASN A 456 -0.99 23.09 -11.48
CA ASN A 456 -0.18 23.23 -10.25
C ASN A 456 1.16 23.93 -10.52
N ALA A 457 1.64 23.88 -11.77
CA ALA A 457 2.80 24.65 -12.23
C ALA A 457 2.46 26.12 -12.59
N GLY A 458 1.17 26.52 -12.54
CA GLY A 458 0.72 27.86 -12.91
C GLY A 458 0.53 28.05 -14.42
N LEU A 459 0.39 26.95 -15.19
CA LEU A 459 0.34 26.96 -16.64
C LEU A 459 -1.06 26.58 -17.14
N GLU A 460 -1.34 26.93 -18.42
CA GLU A 460 -2.62 26.62 -19.07
C GLU A 460 -2.63 25.16 -19.58
N GLY A 461 -3.25 24.25 -18.81
CA GLY A 461 -3.25 22.82 -19.07
C GLY A 461 -3.85 22.42 -20.42
N ALA A 462 -4.90 23.11 -20.88
CA ALA A 462 -5.55 22.79 -22.15
C ALA A 462 -4.62 22.99 -23.37
N VAL A 463 -3.78 24.01 -23.35
CA VAL A 463 -2.77 24.28 -24.39
C VAL A 463 -1.72 23.18 -24.42
N ILE A 464 -1.25 22.78 -23.24
CA ILE A 464 -0.22 21.74 -23.09
C ILE A 464 -0.77 20.39 -23.58
N ILE A 465 -1.98 20.00 -23.17
CA ILE A 465 -2.63 18.75 -23.60
C ILE A 465 -2.73 18.68 -25.12
N ASN A 466 -3.20 19.74 -25.78
CA ASN A 466 -3.33 19.77 -27.24
C ASN A 466 -1.99 19.56 -27.94
N LYS A 467 -0.93 20.21 -27.46
CA LYS A 467 0.40 20.08 -28.03
C LYS A 467 1.00 18.68 -27.82
N VAL A 468 0.80 18.07 -26.64
CA VAL A 468 1.22 16.68 -26.39
C VAL A 468 0.42 15.69 -27.25
N ARG A 469 -0.88 15.93 -27.44
CA ARG A 469 -1.73 15.10 -28.30
C ARG A 469 -1.27 15.06 -29.77
N GLU A 470 -0.77 16.18 -30.29
CA GLU A 470 -0.25 16.32 -31.65
C GLU A 470 1.18 15.76 -31.81
N SER A 471 1.89 15.56 -30.69
CA SER A 471 3.28 15.09 -30.68
C SER A 471 3.39 13.58 -30.96
N GLU A 472 4.61 13.12 -31.21
CA GLU A 472 4.96 11.71 -31.32
C GLU A 472 4.77 10.99 -29.96
N VAL A 473 4.46 9.70 -30.02
CA VAL A 473 4.32 8.86 -28.81
C VAL A 473 5.65 8.87 -28.03
N GLY A 474 5.57 9.12 -26.73
CA GLY A 474 6.74 9.27 -25.85
C GLY A 474 7.13 10.72 -25.57
N THR A 475 6.65 11.69 -26.38
CA THR A 475 6.81 13.11 -26.08
C THR A 475 5.79 13.55 -25.03
N GLY A 476 6.23 14.31 -24.05
CA GLY A 476 5.38 14.89 -23.01
C GLY A 476 5.82 16.29 -22.63
N PHE A 477 5.27 16.79 -21.54
CA PHE A 477 5.59 18.09 -20.99
C PHE A 477 6.30 17.96 -19.64
N ASP A 478 7.53 18.43 -19.57
CA ASP A 478 8.27 18.61 -18.32
C ASP A 478 7.76 19.88 -17.63
N ALA A 479 6.94 19.71 -16.60
CA ALA A 479 6.36 20.81 -15.85
C ALA A 479 7.35 21.50 -14.91
N LEU A 480 8.49 20.87 -14.62
CA LEU A 480 9.55 21.47 -13.80
C LEU A 480 10.32 22.54 -14.61
N HIS A 481 10.77 22.18 -15.81
CA HIS A 481 11.54 23.04 -16.70
C HIS A 481 10.68 23.78 -17.77
N GLU A 482 9.38 23.46 -17.83
CA GLU A 482 8.39 24.08 -18.73
C GLU A 482 8.69 23.87 -20.23
N GLU A 483 9.16 22.68 -20.58
CA GLU A 483 9.52 22.33 -21.95
C GLU A 483 8.92 20.99 -22.42
N TYR A 484 8.85 20.80 -23.74
CA TYR A 484 8.37 19.56 -24.37
C TYR A 484 9.56 18.67 -24.69
N VAL A 485 9.59 17.47 -24.13
CA VAL A 485 10.72 16.56 -24.22
C VAL A 485 10.28 15.12 -24.54
N ASP A 486 11.22 14.31 -25.01
CA ASP A 486 11.09 12.86 -24.98
C ASP A 486 11.19 12.43 -23.50
N MET A 487 10.06 12.03 -22.91
CA MET A 487 9.95 11.77 -21.46
C MET A 487 10.88 10.67 -21.01
N VAL A 488 11.07 9.63 -21.85
CA VAL A 488 11.95 8.50 -21.50
C VAL A 488 13.40 8.93 -21.46
N LYS A 489 13.86 9.73 -22.43
CA LYS A 489 15.24 10.25 -22.45
C LYS A 489 15.48 11.28 -21.35
N ALA A 490 14.48 12.11 -21.07
CA ALA A 490 14.53 13.06 -19.94
C ALA A 490 14.50 12.38 -18.58
N GLY A 491 14.16 11.07 -18.51
CA GLY A 491 14.08 10.34 -17.27
C GLY A 491 12.75 10.50 -16.53
N ILE A 492 11.75 11.14 -17.15
CA ILE A 492 10.42 11.35 -16.56
C ILE A 492 9.56 10.11 -16.90
N LEU A 493 9.57 9.14 -16.00
CA LEU A 493 9.07 7.80 -16.20
C LEU A 493 7.99 7.46 -15.18
N ASP A 494 6.87 6.88 -15.65
CA ASP A 494 5.86 6.30 -14.78
C ASP A 494 5.84 4.77 -14.93
N PRO A 495 5.61 3.99 -13.85
CA PRO A 495 5.37 2.56 -13.97
C PRO A 495 4.05 2.29 -14.70
N ALA A 496 4.06 1.39 -15.67
CA ALA A 496 2.86 1.02 -16.41
C ALA A 496 1.77 0.45 -15.49
N LYS A 497 2.16 -0.35 -14.49
CA LYS A 497 1.27 -0.91 -13.46
C LYS A 497 0.53 0.17 -12.68
N VAL A 498 1.24 1.21 -12.23
CA VAL A 498 0.66 2.35 -11.49
C VAL A 498 -0.38 3.06 -12.36
N THR A 499 0.01 3.43 -13.57
CA THR A 499 -0.85 4.19 -14.50
C THR A 499 -2.11 3.42 -14.87
N ARG A 500 -2.02 2.13 -15.25
CA ARG A 500 -3.21 1.34 -15.58
C ARG A 500 -4.11 1.06 -14.38
N SER A 501 -3.52 0.79 -13.20
CA SER A 501 -4.30 0.49 -11.99
C SER A 501 -5.07 1.72 -11.51
N ALA A 502 -4.47 2.90 -11.57
CA ALA A 502 -5.13 4.17 -11.28
C ALA A 502 -6.37 4.36 -12.16
N LEU A 503 -6.25 4.14 -13.48
CA LEU A 503 -7.36 4.26 -14.42
C LEU A 503 -8.46 3.22 -14.17
N GLN A 504 -8.10 1.96 -13.95
CA GLN A 504 -9.05 0.88 -13.70
C GLN A 504 -9.83 1.09 -12.39
N ASN A 505 -9.16 1.45 -11.30
CA ASN A 505 -9.80 1.70 -10.02
C ASN A 505 -10.70 2.94 -10.06
N ALA A 506 -10.24 4.02 -10.69
CA ALA A 506 -11.05 5.22 -10.92
C ALA A 506 -12.32 4.89 -11.71
N THR A 507 -12.22 4.15 -12.82
CA THR A 507 -13.37 3.76 -13.64
C THR A 507 -14.33 2.85 -12.88
N SER A 508 -13.82 1.92 -12.08
CA SER A 508 -14.64 1.00 -11.30
C SER A 508 -15.56 1.76 -10.35
N VAL A 509 -15.01 2.65 -9.54
CA VAL A 509 -15.79 3.42 -8.57
C VAL A 509 -16.65 4.48 -9.25
N ALA A 510 -16.11 5.25 -10.19
CA ALA A 510 -16.89 6.26 -10.90
C ALA A 510 -18.11 5.67 -11.63
N SER A 511 -17.92 4.55 -12.34
CA SER A 511 -19.02 3.89 -13.06
C SER A 511 -20.09 3.33 -12.12
N THR A 512 -19.71 2.92 -10.90
CA THR A 512 -20.65 2.44 -9.89
C THR A 512 -21.43 3.60 -9.27
N LEU A 513 -20.74 4.69 -8.91
CA LEU A 513 -21.38 5.92 -8.40
C LEU A 513 -22.39 6.48 -9.41
N LEU A 514 -22.04 6.55 -10.66
CA LEU A 514 -22.93 7.08 -11.73
C LEU A 514 -24.19 6.24 -11.95
N THR A 515 -24.21 4.97 -11.55
CA THR A 515 -25.43 4.13 -11.59
C THR A 515 -26.29 4.24 -10.35
N THR A 516 -25.89 5.06 -9.36
CA THR A 516 -26.63 5.23 -8.11
C THR A 516 -27.84 6.14 -8.32
N GLU A 517 -29.01 5.71 -7.83
CA GLU A 517 -30.28 6.46 -7.91
C GLU A 517 -30.75 6.92 -6.54
N SER A 518 -30.38 6.22 -5.46
CA SER A 518 -30.74 6.61 -4.09
C SER A 518 -29.58 6.41 -3.12
N VAL A 519 -29.51 7.29 -2.14
CA VAL A 519 -28.50 7.24 -1.06
C VAL A 519 -29.20 7.28 0.28
N VAL A 520 -28.80 6.40 1.19
CA VAL A 520 -29.44 6.22 2.49
C VAL A 520 -28.43 6.49 3.60
N ALA A 521 -28.65 7.52 4.40
CA ALA A 521 -27.82 7.88 5.54
C ALA A 521 -28.52 7.61 6.87
N SER A 522 -27.75 7.40 7.93
CA SER A 522 -28.28 7.39 9.29
C SER A 522 -28.40 8.83 9.79
N ILE A 523 -29.55 9.18 10.35
CA ILE A 523 -29.74 10.49 11.01
C ILE A 523 -28.88 10.47 12.29
N LYS A 524 -28.03 11.47 12.46
CA LYS A 524 -27.30 11.68 13.72
C LYS A 524 -28.35 12.04 14.79
N GLU A 525 -28.44 11.23 15.83
CA GLU A 525 -29.20 11.61 17.01
C GLU A 525 -28.36 12.62 17.78
N ASP A 526 -28.89 13.83 17.98
CA ASP A 526 -28.32 14.76 18.95
C ASP A 526 -28.38 14.09 20.32
N THR A 527 -27.27 13.55 20.77
CA THR A 527 -27.14 13.10 22.16
C THR A 527 -27.32 14.34 23.03
N PRO A 528 -28.43 14.47 23.80
CA PRO A 528 -28.58 15.62 24.69
C PRO A 528 -27.39 15.62 25.64
N ALA A 529 -26.68 16.75 25.68
CA ALA A 529 -25.59 16.95 26.63
C ALA A 529 -26.14 16.57 28.02
N MET A 530 -25.51 15.56 28.66
CA MET A 530 -25.86 15.23 30.06
C MET A 530 -25.73 16.54 30.84
N PRO A 531 -26.77 16.98 31.56
CA PRO A 531 -26.64 18.14 32.41
C PRO A 531 -25.52 17.83 33.42
N ALA A 532 -24.53 18.70 33.46
CA ALA A 532 -23.45 18.63 34.43
C ALA A 532 -24.12 18.53 35.80
N GLY A 533 -24.05 17.34 36.41
CA GLY A 533 -24.64 17.07 37.70
C GLY A 533 -24.10 18.09 38.72
N GLY A 534 -24.96 19.02 39.11
CA GLY A 534 -24.65 19.95 40.15
C GLY A 534 -24.28 19.15 41.42
N MET A 535 -23.07 19.22 41.83
CA MET A 535 -22.62 18.87 43.17
C MET A 535 -23.33 19.83 44.12
N GLY A 536 -24.56 19.47 44.50
CA GLY A 536 -25.31 20.11 45.57
C GLY A 536 -24.55 19.88 46.86
N GLY A 537 -24.08 20.95 47.44
CA GLY A 537 -23.40 20.97 48.71
C GLY A 537 -24.24 20.32 49.81
N MET A 538 -23.64 19.41 50.56
CA MET A 538 -24.05 19.00 51.88
C MET A 538 -23.13 19.72 52.88
N GLY A 539 -23.52 20.95 53.18
CA GLY A 539 -23.03 21.67 54.34
C GLY A 539 -23.84 21.29 55.56
N GLY A 540 -23.16 20.95 56.63
CA GLY A 540 -23.56 21.21 57.99
C GLY A 540 -24.44 20.21 58.70
N MET A 541 -23.91 19.51 59.68
CA MET A 541 -24.29 19.65 61.09
C MET A 541 -23.57 18.64 61.97
N MET A 542 -22.89 19.20 62.99
CA MET A 542 -22.38 18.68 64.27
C MET A 542 -21.10 17.84 64.21
#